data_40eb512a7ecc7e0eb307df10bd464dec
#
_entry.id   40eb512a7ecc7e0eb307df10bd464dec
#
_cell.length_a   1.000
_cell.length_b   1.000
_cell.length_c   1.000
_cell.angle_alpha   90.00
_cell.angle_beta   90.00
_cell.angle_gamma   90.00
#
_symmetry.space_group_name_H-M   'P 1'
#
loop_
_entity.id
_entity.type
_entity.pdbx_description
1 polymer ?
#
loop_
_entity_poly.entity_id
_entity_poly.type
_entity_poly.pdbx_seq_one_letter_code
_entity_poly.pdbx_strand_id
1 'polypeptide(L)'
;MEKDYRVRVTKMLIRKEFTELLKKKPIQEITVREICERTGINRSTFYNHYQDVYDLLEQIENEMLGELAENLKNVVSENDPMNMELFKGIFRSLMENSDMCVITVSYTHLRAHETDQYL
;
A
#
# COMPACT_ATOMS: atom_id res chain seq x y z
N MET A 1 17.18 11.35 -13.89
CA MET A 1 17.36 11.26 -12.44
C MET A 1 16.40 12.15 -11.67
N GLU A 2 16.28 13.44 -12.02
CA GLU A 2 15.29 14.32 -11.40
C GLU A 2 13.86 13.83 -11.60
N LYS A 3 13.58 13.25 -12.75
CA LYS A 3 12.26 12.74 -13.08
C LYS A 3 11.87 11.56 -12.18
N ASP A 4 12.81 10.64 -11.95
CA ASP A 4 12.59 9.49 -11.07
C ASP A 4 12.40 9.90 -9.62
N TYR A 5 13.15 10.90 -9.19
CA TYR A 5 13.04 11.46 -7.85
C TYR A 5 11.66 12.09 -7.63
N ARG A 6 11.20 12.90 -8.59
CA ARG A 6 9.88 13.54 -8.53
C ARG A 6 8.76 12.50 -8.48
N VAL A 7 8.88 11.45 -9.28
CA VAL A 7 7.89 10.37 -9.32
C VAL A 7 7.81 9.70 -7.93
N ARG A 8 8.95 9.39 -7.35
CA ARG A 8 8.99 8.75 -6.03
C ARG A 8 8.39 9.63 -4.95
N VAL A 9 8.73 10.90 -4.93
CA VAL A 9 8.20 11.85 -3.94
C VAL A 9 6.69 11.99 -4.10
N THR A 10 6.22 12.13 -5.34
CA THR A 10 4.80 12.24 -5.64
C THR A 10 4.04 11.02 -5.13
N LYS A 11 4.54 9.82 -5.43
CA LYS A 11 3.90 8.57 -4.99
C LYS A 11 3.91 8.44 -3.47
N MET A 12 4.98 8.86 -2.81
CA MET A 12 5.07 8.85 -1.35
C MET A 12 4.03 9.76 -0.72
N LEU A 13 3.85 10.96 -1.27
CA LEU A 13 2.86 11.90 -0.77
C LEU A 13 1.45 11.37 -0.95
N ILE A 14 1.16 10.82 -2.12
CA ILE A 14 -0.15 10.24 -2.42
C ILE A 14 -0.43 9.07 -1.45
N ARG A 15 0.53 8.17 -1.30
CA ARG A 15 0.38 7.01 -0.42
C ARG A 15 0.14 7.43 1.02
N LYS A 16 0.90 8.40 1.51
CA LYS A 16 0.79 8.89 2.88
C LYS A 16 -0.60 9.46 3.15
N GLU A 17 -1.06 10.36 2.29
CA GLU A 17 -2.36 11.00 2.50
C GLU A 17 -3.51 10.03 2.31
N PHE A 18 -3.40 9.12 1.34
CA PHE A 18 -4.40 8.08 1.14
C PHE A 18 -4.50 7.16 2.36
N THR A 19 -3.37 6.76 2.92
CA THR A 19 -3.34 5.92 4.12
C THR A 19 -4.01 6.62 5.30
N GLU A 20 -3.74 7.90 5.48
CA GLU A 20 -4.37 8.69 6.55
C GLU A 20 -5.89 8.78 6.36
N LEU A 21 -6.34 8.95 5.12
CA LEU A 21 -7.78 8.98 4.82
C LEU A 21 -8.44 7.63 5.09
N LEU A 22 -7.77 6.53 4.76
CA LEU A 22 -8.28 5.19 5.00
C LEU A 22 -8.47 4.88 6.49
N LYS A 23 -7.69 5.52 7.35
CA LYS A 23 -7.87 5.39 8.80
C LYS A 23 -9.16 6.06 9.28
N LYS A 24 -9.67 7.03 8.54
CA LYS A 24 -10.81 7.84 8.94
C LYS A 24 -12.12 7.41 8.29
N LYS A 25 -12.06 6.87 7.07
CA LYS A 25 -13.26 6.52 6.31
C LYS A 25 -12.96 5.43 5.28
N PRO A 26 -14.01 4.69 4.85
CA PRO A 26 -13.82 3.62 3.88
C PRO A 26 -13.43 4.17 2.51
N ILE A 27 -12.82 3.31 1.69
CA ILE A 27 -12.31 3.69 0.38
C ILE A 27 -13.41 4.24 -0.54
N GLN A 28 -14.65 3.77 -0.39
CA GLN A 28 -15.77 4.22 -1.20
C GLN A 28 -16.05 5.72 -1.04
N GLU A 29 -15.65 6.28 0.10
CA GLU A 29 -15.85 7.69 0.42
C GLU A 29 -14.64 8.56 0.10
N ILE A 30 -13.53 7.97 -0.32
CA ILE A 30 -12.31 8.69 -0.67
C ILE A 30 -12.31 9.02 -2.15
N THR A 31 -12.05 10.28 -2.48
CA THR A 31 -12.01 10.75 -3.87
C THR A 31 -10.61 11.19 -4.27
N VAL A 32 -10.33 11.14 -5.57
CA VAL A 32 -9.07 11.65 -6.13
C VAL A 32 -8.92 13.14 -5.80
N ARG A 33 -10.01 13.88 -5.88
CA ARG A 33 -10.03 15.31 -5.55
C ARG A 33 -9.49 15.56 -4.14
N GLU A 34 -9.96 14.79 -3.17
CA GLU A 34 -9.56 14.92 -1.78
C GLU A 34 -8.06 14.64 -1.60
N ILE A 35 -7.57 13.58 -2.25
CA ILE A 35 -6.14 13.24 -2.21
C ILE A 35 -5.32 14.40 -2.81
N CYS A 36 -5.75 14.93 -3.94
CA CYS A 36 -5.05 16.03 -4.60
C CYS A 36 -5.04 17.29 -3.75
N GLU A 37 -6.15 17.60 -3.09
CA GLU A 37 -6.22 18.75 -2.18
C GLU A 37 -5.26 18.61 -1.00
N ARG A 38 -5.14 17.40 -0.44
CA ARG A 38 -4.28 17.15 0.70
C ARG A 38 -2.79 17.12 0.33
N THR A 39 -2.47 16.63 -0.86
CA THR A 39 -1.07 16.52 -1.32
C THR A 39 -0.58 17.77 -2.04
N GLY A 40 -1.50 18.60 -2.55
CA GLY A 40 -1.15 19.77 -3.35
C GLY A 40 -0.79 19.45 -4.79
N ILE A 41 -1.08 18.24 -5.27
CA ILE A 41 -0.81 17.86 -6.66
C ILE A 41 -2.05 18.04 -7.53
N ASN A 42 -1.84 18.11 -8.86
CA ASN A 42 -2.92 18.19 -9.83
C ASN A 42 -3.54 16.82 -10.08
N ARG A 43 -4.81 16.81 -10.50
CA ARG A 43 -5.49 15.57 -10.89
C ARG A 43 -4.76 14.87 -12.03
N SER A 44 -4.25 15.64 -12.99
CA SER A 44 -3.50 15.06 -14.11
C SER A 44 -2.25 14.33 -13.61
N THR A 45 -1.58 14.85 -12.60
CA THR A 45 -0.42 14.18 -11.99
C THR A 45 -0.84 12.88 -11.33
N PHE A 46 -1.97 12.88 -10.63
CA PHE A 46 -2.50 11.66 -10.03
C PHE A 46 -2.79 10.61 -11.11
N TYR A 47 -3.51 10.99 -12.16
CA TYR A 47 -3.91 10.06 -13.21
C TYR A 47 -2.75 9.57 -14.09
N ASN A 48 -1.59 10.25 -14.03
CA ASN A 48 -0.37 9.73 -14.66
C ASN A 48 0.14 8.47 -13.98
N HIS A 49 -0.20 8.27 -12.71
CA HIS A 49 0.32 7.16 -11.91
C HIS A 49 -0.75 6.12 -11.55
N TYR A 50 -1.99 6.55 -11.37
CA TYR A 50 -3.08 5.69 -10.90
C TYR A 50 -4.35 5.99 -11.67
N GLN A 51 -5.15 4.98 -11.94
CA GLN A 51 -6.43 5.13 -12.65
C GLN A 51 -7.52 5.71 -11.72
N ASP A 52 -7.52 5.27 -10.47
CA ASP A 52 -8.46 5.70 -9.44
C ASP A 52 -7.94 5.30 -8.06
N VAL A 53 -8.75 5.50 -7.03
CA VAL A 53 -8.34 5.17 -5.66
C VAL A 53 -8.22 3.66 -5.44
N TYR A 54 -8.98 2.85 -6.16
CA TYR A 54 -8.90 1.39 -6.07
C TYR A 54 -7.60 0.88 -6.68
N ASP A 55 -7.20 1.45 -7.82
CA ASP A 55 -5.90 1.15 -8.44
C ASP A 55 -4.75 1.54 -7.52
N LEU A 56 -4.87 2.69 -6.86
CA LEU A 56 -3.89 3.14 -5.88
C LEU A 56 -3.72 2.13 -4.75
N LEU A 57 -4.83 1.64 -4.20
CA LEU A 57 -4.79 0.63 -3.13
C LEU A 57 -4.14 -0.65 -3.62
N GLU A 58 -4.52 -1.10 -4.81
CA GLU A 58 -3.95 -2.32 -5.40
C GLU A 58 -2.45 -2.22 -5.60
N GLN A 59 -1.95 -1.08 -6.09
CA GLN A 59 -0.52 -0.88 -6.28
C GLN A 59 0.23 -0.88 -4.95
N ILE A 60 -0.35 -0.27 -3.90
CA ILE A 60 0.24 -0.28 -2.56
C ILE A 60 0.30 -1.71 -2.03
N GLU A 61 -0.78 -2.47 -2.19
CA GLU A 61 -0.83 -3.88 -1.76
C GLU A 61 0.25 -4.70 -2.47
N ASN A 62 0.40 -4.51 -3.78
CA ASN A 62 1.39 -5.23 -4.57
C ASN A 62 2.81 -4.90 -4.12
N GLU A 63 3.08 -3.64 -3.80
CA GLU A 63 4.39 -3.22 -3.29
C GLU A 63 4.69 -3.89 -1.95
N MET A 64 3.71 -3.93 -1.06
CA MET A 64 3.86 -4.58 0.25
C MET A 64 4.09 -6.07 0.12
N LEU A 65 3.33 -6.73 -0.76
CA LEU A 65 3.48 -8.16 -1.01
C LEU A 65 4.84 -8.48 -1.65
N GLY A 66 5.30 -7.60 -2.55
CA GLY A 66 6.62 -7.75 -3.17
C GLY A 66 7.75 -7.67 -2.15
N GLU A 67 7.68 -6.72 -1.23
CA GLU A 67 8.66 -6.59 -0.16
C GLU A 67 8.67 -7.81 0.75
N LEU A 68 7.48 -8.29 1.12
CA LEU A 68 7.35 -9.48 1.95
C LEU A 68 7.90 -10.71 1.25
N ALA A 69 7.57 -10.89 -0.03
CA ALA A 69 8.05 -12.02 -0.83
C ALA A 69 9.58 -12.01 -0.93
N GLU A 70 10.18 -10.84 -1.13
CA GLU A 70 11.62 -10.70 -1.21
C GLU A 70 12.30 -11.05 0.11
N ASN A 71 11.73 -10.58 1.22
CA ASN A 71 12.24 -10.91 2.55
C ASN A 71 12.16 -12.40 2.82
N LEU A 72 11.06 -13.06 2.45
CA LEU A 72 10.89 -14.49 2.61
C LEU A 72 11.89 -15.28 1.75
N LYS A 73 12.11 -14.80 0.52
CA LYS A 73 13.08 -15.42 -0.38
C LYS A 73 14.49 -15.39 0.20
N ASN A 74 14.87 -14.26 0.79
CA ASN A 74 16.18 -14.13 1.42
C ASN A 74 16.33 -15.09 2.61
N VAL A 75 15.28 -15.26 3.41
CA VAL A 75 15.28 -16.21 4.52
C VAL A 75 15.48 -17.64 4.03
N VAL A 76 14.76 -18.03 2.97
CA VAL A 76 14.84 -19.38 2.42
C VAL A 76 16.20 -19.64 1.77
N SER A 77 16.79 -18.65 1.08
CA SER A 77 18.03 -18.84 0.36
C SER A 77 19.24 -19.06 1.27
N GLU A 78 19.19 -18.60 2.51
CA GLU A 78 20.31 -18.75 3.45
C GLU A 78 20.28 -20.08 4.21
N ASN A 79 19.25 -20.89 4.02
CA ASN A 79 19.10 -22.21 4.68
C ASN A 79 19.25 -22.16 6.20
N ASP A 80 19.08 -20.99 6.78
CA ASP A 80 19.15 -20.81 8.23
C ASP A 80 17.82 -20.22 8.71
N PRO A 81 16.85 -21.08 9.06
CA PRO A 81 15.57 -20.61 9.55
C PRO A 81 15.67 -19.89 10.89
N MET A 82 16.86 -19.98 11.51
CA MET A 82 17.12 -19.33 12.80
C MET A 82 17.87 -18.02 12.66
N ASN A 83 17.97 -17.48 11.45
CA ASN A 83 18.64 -16.19 11.25
C ASN A 83 17.78 -15.08 11.88
N MET A 84 18.14 -14.73 13.09
CA MET A 84 17.37 -13.77 13.90
C MET A 84 17.31 -12.39 13.28
N GLU A 85 18.35 -11.99 12.56
CA GLU A 85 18.38 -10.66 11.94
C GLU A 85 17.37 -10.53 10.82
N LEU A 86 17.27 -11.56 9.98
CA LEU A 86 16.28 -11.57 8.90
C LEU A 86 14.86 -11.64 9.47
N PHE A 87 14.66 -12.47 10.49
CA PHE A 87 13.37 -12.55 11.17
C PHE A 87 12.98 -11.20 11.77
N LYS A 88 13.94 -10.53 12.43
CA LYS A 88 13.70 -9.19 12.99
C LYS A 88 13.37 -8.18 11.89
N GLY A 89 14.05 -8.28 10.74
CA GLY A 89 13.77 -7.40 9.60
C GLY A 89 12.37 -7.58 9.07
N ILE A 90 11.92 -8.81 8.89
CA ILE A 90 10.57 -9.13 8.45
C ILE A 90 9.55 -8.59 9.46
N PHE A 91 9.78 -8.87 10.74
CA PHE A 91 8.89 -8.44 11.81
C PHE A 91 8.79 -6.92 11.86
N ARG A 92 9.93 -6.23 11.73
CA ARG A 92 9.96 -4.76 11.70
C ARG A 92 9.18 -4.21 10.50
N SER A 93 9.38 -4.80 9.33
CA SER A 93 8.65 -4.41 8.12
C SER A 93 7.14 -4.55 8.30
N LEU A 94 6.70 -5.67 8.88
CA LEU A 94 5.29 -5.90 9.19
C LEU A 94 4.75 -4.87 10.18
N MET A 95 5.53 -4.53 11.20
CA MET A 95 5.12 -3.54 12.20
C MET A 95 5.04 -2.13 11.62
N GLU A 96 5.99 -1.76 10.77
CA GLU A 96 5.99 -0.45 10.12
C GLU A 96 4.80 -0.30 9.16
N ASN A 97 4.36 -1.39 8.55
CA ASN A 97 3.24 -1.40 7.62
C ASN A 97 1.96 -1.96 8.25
N SER A 98 1.90 -2.06 9.58
CA SER A 98 0.76 -2.69 10.28
C SER A 98 -0.56 -2.02 9.95
N ASP A 99 -0.60 -0.69 9.91
CA ASP A 99 -1.81 0.07 9.60
C ASP A 99 -2.33 -0.29 8.19
N MET A 100 -1.42 -0.33 7.22
CA MET A 100 -1.79 -0.68 5.85
C MET A 100 -2.19 -2.15 5.73
N CYS A 101 -1.51 -3.04 6.46
CA CYS A 101 -1.86 -4.45 6.48
C CYS A 101 -3.27 -4.67 7.03
N VAL A 102 -3.62 -3.98 8.11
CA VAL A 102 -4.97 -4.06 8.69
C VAL A 102 -6.01 -3.53 7.71
N ILE A 103 -5.75 -2.38 7.09
CA ILE A 103 -6.65 -1.79 6.11
C ILE A 103 -6.85 -2.73 4.92
N THR A 104 -5.76 -3.31 4.42
CA THR A 104 -5.79 -4.24 3.29
C THR A 104 -6.60 -5.48 3.63
N VAL A 105 -6.39 -6.07 4.79
CA VAL A 105 -7.14 -7.25 5.25
C VAL A 105 -8.62 -6.91 5.39
N SER A 106 -8.93 -5.77 5.99
CA SER A 106 -10.32 -5.32 6.16
C SER A 106 -11.01 -5.13 4.81
N TYR A 107 -10.33 -4.50 3.85
CA TYR A 107 -10.86 -4.29 2.51
C TYR A 107 -11.09 -5.62 1.80
N THR A 108 -10.12 -6.53 1.85
CA THR A 108 -10.22 -7.84 1.23
C THR A 108 -11.37 -8.65 1.85
N HIS A 109 -11.52 -8.58 3.16
CA HIS A 109 -12.60 -9.26 3.87
C HIS A 109 -13.97 -8.73 3.45
N LEU A 110 -14.14 -7.41 3.38
CA LEU A 110 -15.38 -6.79 2.93
C LEU A 110 -15.71 -7.18 1.50
N ARG A 111 -14.70 -7.19 0.64
CA ARG A 111 -14.86 -7.57 -0.76
C ARG A 111 -15.30 -9.02 -0.89
N ALA A 112 -14.70 -9.91 -0.12
CA ALA A 112 -15.07 -11.32 -0.10
C ALA A 112 -16.51 -11.51 0.40
N HIS A 113 -16.90 -10.77 1.44
CA HIS A 113 -18.24 -10.79 1.99
C HIS A 113 -19.28 -10.33 0.98
N GLU A 114 -18.98 -9.25 0.25
CA GLU A 114 -19.87 -8.77 -0.81
C GLU A 114 -20.04 -9.82 -1.91
N THR A 115 -18.95 -10.49 -2.27
CA THR A 115 -18.99 -11.56 -3.28
C THR A 115 -19.87 -12.70 -2.80
N ASP A 116 -19.80 -13.07 -1.54
CA ASP A 116 -20.63 -14.11 -0.96
C ASP A 116 -22.12 -13.75 -1.00
N GLN A 117 -22.45 -12.49 -0.85
CA GLN A 117 -23.84 -12.02 -0.91
C GLN A 117 -24.45 -12.15 -2.31
N TYR A 118 -23.64 -12.14 -3.34
CA TYR A 118 -24.10 -12.25 -4.73
C TYR A 118 -24.16 -13.71 -5.21
N LEU A 119 -23.66 -14.61 -4.41
CA LEU A 119 -23.74 -16.02 -4.69
C LEU A 119 -24.90 -16.66 -3.96
#